data_e6849b3b9806707c36abf2b45e8ec805
#
_entry.id   e6849b3b9806707c36abf2b45e8ec805
#
_cell.length_a   1.000
_cell.length_b   1.000
_cell.length_c   1.000
_cell.angle_alpha   90.00
_cell.angle_beta   90.00
_cell.angle_gamma   90.00
#
_symmetry.space_group_name_H-M   'P 1'
#
loop_
_entity.id
_entity.type
_entity.pdbx_description
1 polymer ?
#
loop_
_entity_poly.entity_id
_entity_poly.type
_entity_poly.pdbx_seq_one_letter_code
_entity_poly.pdbx_strand_id
1 'polypeptide(L)'
;TNSFIPVESVESQWKSKELETHLLDTYSLETNIAHKISEDKKLIPESIVSLITNIAKDRYVEKYKDVGDNRLMLEKQVMLQVLDVHWKEHLGEIDHLRNSIGLRAYAQKNPKNEFKKEAYSMFESMLDEIDSGTVRILFSLQIANENEINSLKQNDQRQEISLEKAEIGNHQENRKGPACLSPPLPPPHNMC
;
A
#
# COMPACT_ATOMS: atom_id res chain seq x y z
N THR A 1 -2.80 15.02 13.99
CA THR A 1 -3.27 16.40 14.23
C THR A 1 -2.62 16.99 15.48
N ASN A 2 -2.60 16.26 16.60
CA ASN A 2 -2.07 16.75 17.89
C ASN A 2 -0.60 17.20 17.83
N SER A 3 0.22 16.64 16.94
CA SER A 3 1.62 17.05 16.75
C SER A 3 1.75 18.43 16.09
N PHE A 4 0.77 18.85 15.29
CA PHE A 4 0.77 20.12 14.55
C PHE A 4 -0.08 21.18 15.24
N ILE A 5 -1.13 20.77 15.92
CA ILE A 5 -2.09 21.63 16.65
C ILE A 5 -2.32 21.00 18.03
N PRO A 6 -1.47 21.29 19.02
CA PRO A 6 -1.66 20.81 20.38
C PRO A 6 -2.93 21.41 21.00
N VAL A 7 -3.67 20.60 21.77
CA VAL A 7 -4.98 20.95 22.34
C VAL A 7 -4.92 22.19 23.26
N GLU A 8 -3.77 22.41 23.93
CA GLU A 8 -3.58 23.53 24.87
C GLU A 8 -2.79 24.71 24.28
N SER A 9 -2.56 24.72 22.95
CA SER A 9 -1.73 25.75 22.30
C SER A 9 -2.55 26.91 21.77
N VAL A 10 -1.91 28.09 21.75
CA VAL A 10 -2.48 29.32 21.18
C VAL A 10 -2.37 29.23 19.64
N GLU A 11 -3.34 29.82 18.92
CA GLU A 11 -3.42 29.85 17.45
C GLU A 11 -2.08 30.25 16.77
N SER A 12 -1.30 31.16 17.39
CA SER A 12 0.02 31.58 16.88
C SER A 12 1.08 30.45 16.83
N GLN A 13 0.86 29.35 17.54
CA GLN A 13 1.75 28.21 17.61
C GLN A 13 1.31 27.07 16.66
N TRP A 14 0.18 27.24 15.99
CA TRP A 14 -0.36 26.20 15.12
C TRP A 14 0.40 26.16 13.79
N LYS A 15 0.86 24.97 13.43
CA LYS A 15 1.57 24.70 12.19
C LYS A 15 0.60 24.27 11.08
N SER A 16 -0.35 25.15 10.77
CA SER A 16 -1.44 24.83 9.83
C SER A 16 -0.97 24.45 8.44
N LYS A 17 0.05 25.13 7.90
CA LYS A 17 0.62 24.81 6.59
C LYS A 17 1.35 23.46 6.58
N GLU A 18 2.11 23.16 7.65
CA GLU A 18 2.77 21.86 7.78
C GLU A 18 1.73 20.73 7.88
N LEU A 19 0.62 20.97 8.58
CA LEU A 19 -0.49 20.02 8.65
C LEU A 19 -1.14 19.80 7.29
N GLU A 20 -1.40 20.84 6.50
CA GLU A 20 -1.95 20.72 5.14
C GLU A 20 -1.01 19.91 4.24
N THR A 21 0.28 20.19 4.25
CA THR A 21 1.28 19.45 3.50
C THR A 21 1.29 17.98 3.91
N HIS A 22 1.27 17.70 5.22
CA HIS A 22 1.22 16.34 5.73
C HIS A 22 -0.05 15.59 5.29
N LEU A 23 -1.21 16.25 5.32
CA LEU A 23 -2.48 15.64 4.90
C LEU A 23 -2.49 15.36 3.40
N LEU A 24 -1.91 16.25 2.60
CA LEU A 24 -1.78 16.07 1.17
C LEU A 24 -0.82 14.91 0.84
N ASP A 25 0.37 14.89 1.42
CA ASP A 25 1.40 13.90 1.12
C ASP A 25 1.03 12.50 1.61
N THR A 26 0.39 12.42 2.81
CA THR A 26 0.10 11.13 3.44
C THR A 26 -1.22 10.53 3.00
N TYR A 27 -2.24 11.37 2.81
CA TYR A 27 -3.62 10.92 2.55
C TYR A 27 -4.20 11.45 1.24
N SER A 28 -3.43 12.22 0.46
CA SER A 28 -3.90 12.90 -0.75
C SER A 28 -5.16 13.76 -0.50
N LEU A 29 -5.23 14.35 0.69
CA LEU A 29 -6.33 15.21 1.13
C LEU A 29 -5.95 16.67 0.93
N GLU A 30 -6.60 17.32 -0.03
CA GLU A 30 -6.53 18.78 -0.20
C GLU A 30 -7.45 19.43 0.82
N THR A 31 -6.86 20.23 1.71
CA THR A 31 -7.59 20.92 2.76
C THR A 31 -7.16 22.39 2.81
N ASN A 32 -8.11 23.30 2.93
CA ASN A 32 -7.83 24.73 3.07
C ASN A 32 -7.96 25.16 4.54
N ILE A 33 -7.28 24.46 5.45
CA ILE A 33 -7.37 24.66 6.90
C ILE A 33 -6.78 26.02 7.28
N ALA A 34 -5.63 26.37 6.69
CA ALA A 34 -4.96 27.67 6.97
C ALA A 34 -5.87 28.86 6.62
N HIS A 35 -6.61 28.77 5.51
CA HIS A 35 -7.59 29.81 5.13
C HIS A 35 -8.76 29.86 6.12
N LYS A 36 -9.31 28.73 6.52
CA LYS A 36 -10.42 28.67 7.48
C LYS A 36 -10.04 29.16 8.87
N ILE A 37 -8.81 28.89 9.33
CA ILE A 37 -8.29 29.42 10.58
C ILE A 37 -8.17 30.95 10.49
N SER A 38 -7.77 31.50 9.34
CA SER A 38 -7.65 32.94 9.16
C SER A 38 -9.01 33.68 9.11
N GLU A 39 -10.06 33.00 8.65
CA GLU A 39 -11.43 33.54 8.60
C GLU A 39 -12.12 33.50 9.97
N ASP A 40 -11.94 32.43 10.73
CA ASP A 40 -12.62 32.23 12.00
C ASP A 40 -11.63 32.07 13.16
N LYS A 41 -11.28 33.20 13.79
CA LYS A 41 -10.36 33.32 14.94
C LYS A 41 -10.85 32.62 16.22
N LYS A 42 -12.04 32.04 16.23
CA LYS A 42 -12.60 31.31 17.37
C LYS A 42 -12.54 29.79 17.22
N LEU A 43 -11.85 29.29 16.20
CA LEU A 43 -11.71 27.87 16.02
C LEU A 43 -10.88 27.27 17.16
N ILE A 44 -11.45 26.26 17.81
CA ILE A 44 -10.76 25.45 18.81
C ILE A 44 -10.14 24.21 18.11
N PRO A 45 -9.07 23.63 18.64
CA PRO A 45 -8.40 22.45 18.04
C PRO A 45 -9.35 21.29 17.72
N GLU A 46 -10.35 21.05 18.57
CA GLU A 46 -11.36 20.00 18.39
C GLU A 46 -12.24 20.26 17.16
N SER A 47 -12.55 21.52 16.89
CA SER A 47 -13.32 21.90 15.69
C SER A 47 -12.53 21.64 14.41
N ILE A 48 -11.21 21.85 14.43
CA ILE A 48 -10.32 21.56 13.30
C ILE A 48 -10.23 20.05 13.06
N VAL A 49 -10.11 19.24 14.11
CA VAL A 49 -10.13 17.78 14.00
C VAL A 49 -11.45 17.32 13.38
N SER A 50 -12.58 17.84 13.86
CA SER A 50 -13.91 17.49 13.32
C SER A 50 -14.05 17.89 11.86
N LEU A 51 -13.52 19.04 11.47
CA LEU A 51 -13.53 19.55 10.10
C LEU A 51 -12.71 18.63 9.18
N ILE A 52 -11.48 18.27 9.57
CA ILE A 52 -10.62 17.35 8.81
C ILE A 52 -11.31 16.01 8.67
N THR A 53 -11.89 15.49 9.75
CA THR A 53 -12.59 14.20 9.76
C THR A 53 -13.76 14.19 8.79
N ASN A 54 -14.54 15.28 8.74
CA ASN A 54 -15.66 15.39 7.81
C ASN A 54 -15.19 15.46 6.35
N ILE A 55 -14.16 16.29 6.05
CA ILE A 55 -13.56 16.37 4.72
C ILE A 55 -13.05 14.97 4.28
N ALA A 56 -12.37 14.28 5.19
CA ALA A 56 -11.86 12.93 4.90
C ALA A 56 -13.00 11.93 4.62
N LYS A 57 -14.07 11.96 5.41
CA LYS A 57 -15.25 11.10 5.20
C LYS A 57 -15.93 11.38 3.86
N ASP A 58 -16.15 12.65 3.53
CA ASP A 58 -16.79 13.04 2.29
C ASP A 58 -15.95 12.59 1.08
N ARG A 59 -14.62 12.83 1.15
CA ARG A 59 -13.68 12.39 0.11
C ARG A 59 -13.65 10.87 -0.04
N TYR A 60 -13.68 10.15 1.08
CA TYR A 60 -13.73 8.70 1.09
C TYR A 60 -15.02 8.17 0.44
N VAL A 61 -16.17 8.70 0.81
CA VAL A 61 -17.47 8.29 0.23
C VAL A 61 -17.50 8.57 -1.27
N GLU A 62 -17.03 9.74 -1.70
CA GLU A 62 -16.95 10.10 -3.12
C GLU A 62 -16.04 9.14 -3.90
N LYS A 63 -14.84 8.86 -3.35
CA LYS A 63 -13.85 7.98 -3.98
C LYS A 63 -14.35 6.55 -4.20
N TYR A 64 -15.10 6.02 -3.23
CA TYR A 64 -15.58 4.63 -3.25
C TYR A 64 -17.03 4.48 -3.73
N LYS A 65 -17.62 5.55 -4.26
CA LYS A 65 -19.02 5.54 -4.73
C LYS A 65 -19.26 4.49 -5.82
N ASP A 66 -18.31 4.35 -6.75
CA ASP A 66 -18.43 3.45 -7.90
C ASP A 66 -18.05 1.99 -7.58
N VAL A 67 -17.45 1.73 -6.41
CA VAL A 67 -17.04 0.37 -5.99
C VAL A 67 -18.25 -0.45 -5.48
N GLY A 68 -19.32 0.22 -5.04
CA GLY A 68 -20.55 -0.43 -4.59
C GLY A 68 -20.33 -1.42 -3.43
N ASP A 69 -20.96 -2.60 -3.54
CA ASP A 69 -20.94 -3.64 -2.49
C ASP A 69 -19.56 -4.25 -2.25
N ASN A 70 -18.65 -4.16 -3.23
CA ASN A 70 -17.29 -4.68 -3.12
C ASN A 70 -16.40 -3.84 -2.19
N ARG A 71 -16.85 -2.64 -1.80
CA ARG A 71 -16.10 -1.74 -0.90
C ARG A 71 -15.74 -2.41 0.42
N LEU A 72 -16.70 -3.04 1.08
CA LEU A 72 -16.47 -3.72 2.36
C LEU A 72 -15.45 -4.87 2.23
N MET A 73 -15.46 -5.58 1.11
CA MET A 73 -14.51 -6.65 0.84
C MET A 73 -13.10 -6.08 0.67
N LEU A 74 -12.96 -4.99 -0.05
CA LEU A 74 -11.70 -4.29 -0.26
C LEU A 74 -11.14 -3.74 1.07
N GLU A 75 -11.97 -3.05 1.85
CA GLU A 75 -11.61 -2.53 3.17
C GLU A 75 -11.08 -3.64 4.08
N LYS A 76 -11.81 -4.76 4.14
CA LYS A 76 -11.41 -5.93 4.92
C LYS A 76 -10.09 -6.54 4.43
N GLN A 77 -9.89 -6.64 3.13
CA GLN A 77 -8.68 -7.20 2.56
C GLN A 77 -7.46 -6.32 2.87
N VAL A 78 -7.58 -5.00 2.71
CA VAL A 78 -6.52 -4.05 3.05
C VAL A 78 -6.19 -4.12 4.54
N MET A 79 -7.20 -4.08 5.41
CA MET A 79 -7.00 -4.15 6.86
C MET A 79 -6.31 -5.46 7.27
N LEU A 80 -6.70 -6.60 6.70
CA LEU A 80 -6.09 -7.90 7.01
C LEU A 80 -4.64 -7.96 6.54
N GLN A 81 -4.31 -7.36 5.41
CA GLN A 81 -2.95 -7.31 4.90
C GLN A 81 -2.05 -6.45 5.79
N VAL A 82 -2.52 -5.29 6.24
CA VAL A 82 -1.80 -4.42 7.18
C VAL A 82 -1.63 -5.11 8.52
N LEU A 83 -2.70 -5.73 9.04
CA LEU A 83 -2.66 -6.49 10.29
C LEU A 83 -1.61 -7.60 10.24
N ASP A 84 -1.53 -8.38 9.15
CA ASP A 84 -0.58 -9.51 9.04
C ASP A 84 0.88 -9.02 9.13
N VAL A 85 1.20 -7.90 8.53
CA VAL A 85 2.54 -7.30 8.58
C VAL A 85 2.88 -6.87 10.01
N HIS A 86 2.09 -5.99 10.60
CA HIS A 86 2.37 -5.44 11.93
C HIS A 86 2.27 -6.50 13.04
N TRP A 87 1.39 -7.49 12.88
CA TRP A 87 1.32 -8.61 13.82
C TRP A 87 2.61 -9.44 13.85
N LYS A 88 3.18 -9.72 12.68
CA LYS A 88 4.46 -10.46 12.59
C LYS A 88 5.61 -9.67 13.21
N GLU A 89 5.67 -8.37 12.97
CA GLU A 89 6.66 -7.48 13.57
C GLU A 89 6.50 -7.44 15.08
N HIS A 90 5.29 -7.28 15.60
CA HIS A 90 4.98 -7.26 17.02
C HIS A 90 5.38 -8.56 17.73
N LEU A 91 5.16 -9.73 17.13
CA LEU A 91 5.60 -11.00 17.69
C LEU A 91 7.13 -11.04 17.85
N GLY A 92 7.87 -10.53 16.87
CA GLY A 92 9.33 -10.42 16.95
C GLY A 92 9.79 -9.48 18.07
N GLU A 93 9.13 -8.33 18.19
CA GLU A 93 9.41 -7.35 19.25
C GLU A 93 9.11 -7.90 20.67
N ILE A 94 8.01 -8.63 20.83
CA ILE A 94 7.66 -9.28 22.10
C ILE A 94 8.71 -10.33 22.47
N ASP A 95 9.24 -11.08 21.52
CA ASP A 95 10.33 -12.04 21.79
C ASP A 95 11.63 -11.31 22.20
N HIS A 96 11.96 -10.20 21.56
CA HIS A 96 13.08 -9.34 21.98
C HIS A 96 12.89 -8.79 23.40
N LEU A 97 11.71 -8.28 23.70
CA LEU A 97 11.37 -7.81 25.05
C LEU A 97 11.51 -8.93 26.08
N ARG A 98 11.00 -10.12 25.80
CA ARG A 98 11.09 -11.29 26.68
C ARG A 98 12.54 -11.65 26.99
N ASN A 99 13.42 -11.61 26.01
CA ASN A 99 14.84 -11.96 26.20
C ASN A 99 15.59 -10.85 26.95
N SER A 100 15.23 -9.59 26.80
CA SER A 100 15.89 -8.44 27.42
C SER A 100 15.41 -8.11 28.83
N ILE A 101 14.18 -8.49 29.19
CA ILE A 101 13.54 -8.07 30.45
C ILE A 101 14.25 -8.63 31.69
N GLY A 102 14.89 -9.79 31.54
CA GLY A 102 15.67 -10.41 32.63
C GLY A 102 16.84 -9.56 33.13
N LEU A 103 17.44 -8.78 32.25
CA LEU A 103 18.54 -7.87 32.57
C LEU A 103 18.08 -6.70 33.47
N ARG A 104 16.83 -6.32 33.43
CA ARG A 104 16.25 -5.23 34.23
C ARG A 104 16.04 -5.61 35.70
N ALA A 105 16.10 -6.91 36.03
CA ALA A 105 16.08 -7.39 37.43
C ALA A 105 17.21 -6.79 38.26
N TYR A 106 18.35 -6.48 37.66
CA TYR A 106 19.47 -5.82 38.33
C TYR A 106 19.15 -4.40 38.84
N ALA A 107 18.14 -3.73 38.27
CA ALA A 107 17.70 -2.39 38.66
C ALA A 107 16.64 -2.40 39.77
N GLN A 108 16.48 -3.49 40.55
CA GLN A 108 15.47 -3.65 41.61
C GLN A 108 14.00 -3.49 41.15
N LYS A 109 13.73 -3.55 39.83
CA LYS A 109 12.39 -3.54 39.29
C LYS A 109 11.86 -4.96 39.14
N ASN A 110 10.56 -5.14 39.34
CA ASN A 110 9.94 -6.46 39.12
C ASN A 110 9.83 -6.74 37.61
N PRO A 111 10.62 -7.68 37.06
CA PRO A 111 10.66 -7.94 35.61
C PRO A 111 9.30 -8.29 35.02
N LYS A 112 8.46 -9.00 35.78
CA LYS A 112 7.11 -9.38 35.32
C LYS A 112 6.19 -8.20 35.13
N ASN A 113 6.27 -7.19 36.02
CA ASN A 113 5.45 -6.00 35.89
C ASN A 113 5.95 -5.08 34.77
N GLU A 114 7.28 -4.95 34.62
CA GLU A 114 7.88 -4.20 33.52
C GLU A 114 7.53 -4.83 32.17
N PHE A 115 7.64 -6.17 32.06
CA PHE A 115 7.22 -6.88 30.85
C PHE A 115 5.77 -6.59 30.47
N LYS A 116 4.84 -6.70 31.43
CA LYS A 116 3.42 -6.42 31.15
C LYS A 116 3.18 -5.00 30.67
N LYS A 117 3.85 -4.02 31.30
CA LYS A 117 3.69 -2.60 30.94
C LYS A 117 4.22 -2.32 29.53
N GLU A 118 5.41 -2.82 29.20
CA GLU A 118 6.01 -2.60 27.89
C GLU A 118 5.28 -3.37 26.79
N ALA A 119 4.94 -4.64 27.04
CA ALA A 119 4.16 -5.43 26.09
C ALA A 119 2.80 -4.79 25.78
N TYR A 120 2.14 -4.20 26.76
CA TYR A 120 0.89 -3.47 26.56
C TYR A 120 1.11 -2.21 25.71
N SER A 121 2.15 -1.42 26.00
CA SER A 121 2.47 -0.22 25.21
C SER A 121 2.83 -0.56 23.76
N MET A 122 3.57 -1.64 23.54
CA MET A 122 3.90 -2.12 22.19
C MET A 122 2.64 -2.57 21.44
N PHE A 123 1.72 -3.25 22.12
CA PHE A 123 0.45 -3.66 21.55
C PHE A 123 -0.43 -2.45 21.16
N GLU A 124 -0.51 -1.41 22.00
CA GLU A 124 -1.22 -0.18 21.68
C GLU A 124 -0.60 0.51 20.45
N SER A 125 0.74 0.62 20.38
CA SER A 125 1.43 1.18 19.22
C SER A 125 1.13 0.40 17.94
N MET A 126 1.12 -0.93 18.00
CA MET A 126 0.77 -1.77 16.87
C MET A 126 -0.67 -1.50 16.38
N LEU A 127 -1.64 -1.36 17.28
CA LEU A 127 -3.02 -1.03 16.90
C LEU A 127 -3.10 0.32 16.19
N ASP A 128 -2.41 1.34 16.71
CA ASP A 128 -2.36 2.67 16.10
C ASP A 128 -1.71 2.63 14.70
N GLU A 129 -0.68 1.80 14.51
CA GLU A 129 -0.03 1.59 13.21
C GLU A 129 -0.93 0.87 12.22
N ILE A 130 -1.70 -0.13 12.67
CA ILE A 130 -2.69 -0.84 11.83
C ILE A 130 -3.78 0.15 11.37
N ASP A 131 -4.32 0.94 12.27
CA ASP A 131 -5.38 1.90 11.95
C ASP A 131 -4.87 2.96 10.97
N SER A 132 -3.73 3.59 11.26
CA SER A 132 -3.14 4.62 10.41
C SER A 132 -2.68 4.07 9.06
N GLY A 133 -2.09 2.88 9.03
CA GLY A 133 -1.65 2.19 7.82
C GLY A 133 -2.82 1.82 6.91
N THR A 134 -3.90 1.29 7.48
CA THR A 134 -5.12 0.95 6.76
C THR A 134 -5.73 2.17 6.09
N VAL A 135 -5.90 3.25 6.85
CA VAL A 135 -6.45 4.51 6.32
C VAL A 135 -5.56 5.07 5.21
N ARG A 136 -4.23 5.08 5.41
CA ARG A 136 -3.27 5.56 4.41
C ARG A 136 -3.40 4.80 3.10
N ILE A 137 -3.44 3.47 3.14
CA ILE A 137 -3.56 2.63 1.95
C ILE A 137 -4.90 2.90 1.27
N LEU A 138 -6.01 2.93 2.00
CA LEU A 138 -7.33 3.20 1.42
C LEU A 138 -7.39 4.56 0.72
N PHE A 139 -6.73 5.58 1.25
CA PHE A 139 -6.67 6.88 0.61
C PHE A 139 -5.70 6.93 -0.59
N SER A 140 -4.63 6.15 -0.59
CA SER A 140 -3.66 6.10 -1.70
C SER A 140 -4.09 5.21 -2.86
N LEU A 141 -4.94 4.20 -2.63
CA LEU A 141 -5.43 3.31 -3.69
C LEU A 141 -6.08 4.11 -4.82
N GLN A 142 -5.68 3.83 -6.05
CA GLN A 142 -6.38 4.31 -7.24
C GLN A 142 -7.41 3.26 -7.65
N ILE A 143 -8.67 3.66 -7.71
CA ILE A 143 -9.75 2.80 -8.16
C ILE A 143 -9.78 2.93 -9.68
N ALA A 144 -9.34 1.87 -10.38
CA ALA A 144 -9.44 1.82 -11.83
C ALA A 144 -10.91 1.68 -12.24
N ASN A 145 -11.36 2.53 -13.14
CA ASN A 145 -12.69 2.45 -13.72
C ASN A 145 -12.82 1.18 -14.58
N GLU A 146 -14.03 0.64 -14.73
CA GLU A 146 -14.27 -0.55 -15.56
C GLU A 146 -13.70 -0.44 -16.97
N ASN A 147 -13.69 0.75 -17.55
CA ASN A 147 -13.11 1.01 -18.85
C ASN A 147 -11.57 0.84 -18.86
N GLU A 148 -10.90 1.22 -17.80
CA GLU A 148 -9.44 1.03 -17.65
C GLU A 148 -9.10 -0.45 -17.42
N ILE A 149 -9.90 -1.15 -16.61
CA ILE A 149 -9.75 -2.60 -16.39
C ILE A 149 -9.95 -3.36 -17.70
N ASN A 150 -10.95 -2.99 -18.49
CA ASN A 150 -11.21 -3.61 -19.79
C ASN A 150 -10.10 -3.30 -20.82
N SER A 151 -9.53 -2.11 -20.79
CA SER A 151 -8.39 -1.75 -21.65
C SER A 151 -7.12 -2.50 -21.27
N LEU A 152 -6.86 -2.69 -19.97
CA LEU A 152 -5.73 -3.49 -19.49
C LEU A 152 -5.88 -4.97 -19.88
N LYS A 153 -7.07 -5.56 -19.68
CA LYS A 153 -7.37 -6.95 -20.10
C LYS A 153 -7.20 -7.15 -21.60
N GLN A 154 -7.61 -6.18 -22.42
CA GLN A 154 -7.41 -6.24 -23.87
C GLN A 154 -5.93 -6.16 -24.27
N ASN A 155 -5.14 -5.35 -23.54
CA ASN A 155 -3.70 -5.27 -23.80
C ASN A 155 -2.98 -6.56 -23.42
N ASP A 156 -3.31 -7.17 -22.28
CA ASP A 156 -2.75 -8.45 -21.84
C ASP A 156 -3.09 -9.57 -22.84
N GLN A 157 -4.34 -9.66 -23.29
CA GLN A 157 -4.74 -10.62 -24.32
C GLN A 157 -4.01 -10.39 -25.65
N ARG A 158 -3.76 -9.13 -26.05
CA ARG A 158 -2.98 -8.84 -27.25
C ARG A 158 -1.52 -9.26 -27.12
N GLN A 159 -0.93 -9.10 -25.93
CA GLN A 159 0.43 -9.55 -25.67
C GLN A 159 0.55 -11.06 -25.70
N GLU A 160 -0.38 -11.79 -25.07
CA GLU A 160 -0.42 -13.25 -25.11
C GLU A 160 -0.55 -13.79 -26.55
N ILE A 161 -1.48 -13.23 -27.34
CA ILE A 161 -1.66 -13.62 -28.75
C ILE A 161 -0.41 -13.30 -29.59
N SER A 162 0.31 -12.21 -29.28
CA SER A 162 1.54 -11.86 -30.00
C SER A 162 2.70 -12.79 -29.66
N LEU A 163 2.81 -13.24 -28.40
CA LEU A 163 3.79 -14.22 -27.95
C LEU A 163 3.53 -15.60 -28.56
N GLU A 164 2.27 -16.04 -28.55
CA GLU A 164 1.88 -17.31 -29.14
C GLU A 164 2.12 -17.37 -30.65
N LYS A 165 1.87 -16.26 -31.40
CA LYS A 165 2.22 -16.14 -32.80
C LYS A 165 3.73 -16.15 -33.07
N ALA A 166 4.53 -15.56 -32.19
CA ALA A 166 5.99 -15.56 -32.30
C ALA A 166 6.56 -16.97 -32.06
N GLU A 167 6.01 -17.73 -31.12
CA GLU A 167 6.40 -19.13 -30.89
C GLU A 167 6.03 -20.05 -32.04
N ILE A 168 4.84 -19.88 -32.62
CA ILE A 168 4.41 -20.67 -33.81
C ILE A 168 5.28 -20.31 -35.01
N GLY A 169 5.66 -19.03 -35.21
CA GLY A 169 6.55 -18.58 -36.27
C GLY A 169 7.93 -19.23 -36.17
N ASN A 170 8.53 -19.31 -35.02
CA ASN A 170 9.81 -19.94 -34.76
C ASN A 170 9.79 -21.47 -34.97
N HIS A 171 8.66 -22.10 -34.68
CA HIS A 171 8.52 -23.55 -34.91
C HIS A 171 8.36 -23.94 -36.39
N GLN A 172 7.86 -23.03 -37.24
CA GLN A 172 7.78 -23.27 -38.69
C GLN A 172 9.13 -23.04 -39.41
N GLU A 173 9.95 -22.11 -38.93
CA GLU A 173 11.28 -21.83 -39.49
C GLU A 173 12.26 -22.99 -39.21
N ASN A 174 12.13 -23.63 -38.06
CA ASN A 174 12.98 -24.76 -37.66
C ASN A 174 12.60 -26.10 -38.32
N ARG A 175 11.49 -26.17 -39.09
CA ARG A 175 11.08 -27.34 -39.87
C ARG A 175 11.60 -27.34 -41.31
N LYS A 176 12.20 -26.26 -41.79
CA LYS A 176 12.97 -26.24 -43.04
C LYS A 176 14.38 -26.74 -42.77
N GLY A 177 14.52 -28.03 -42.55
CA GLY A 177 15.82 -28.71 -42.48
C GLY A 177 16.63 -28.50 -43.76
N PRO A 178 17.98 -28.65 -43.70
CA PRO A 178 18.85 -28.41 -44.84
C PRO A 178 18.44 -29.29 -46.02
N ALA A 179 18.33 -28.65 -47.20
CA ALA A 179 18.02 -29.34 -48.46
C ALA A 179 18.94 -30.52 -48.64
N CYS A 180 18.35 -31.71 -48.76
CA CYS A 180 19.07 -32.91 -49.10
C CYS A 180 19.81 -32.71 -50.44
N LEU A 181 21.11 -32.48 -50.36
CA LEU A 181 21.99 -32.56 -51.52
C LEU A 181 21.99 -34.00 -51.99
N SER A 182 21.37 -34.28 -53.16
CA SER A 182 21.41 -35.57 -53.84
C SER A 182 22.89 -35.90 -54.16
N PRO A 183 23.35 -37.13 -53.92
CA PRO A 183 24.71 -37.53 -54.28
C PRO A 183 24.92 -37.50 -55.80
N PRO A 184 26.13 -37.17 -56.29
CA PRO A 184 26.43 -37.11 -57.68
C PRO A 184 26.39 -38.54 -58.29
N LEU A 185 25.85 -38.67 -59.53
CA LEU A 185 25.76 -39.90 -60.31
C LEU A 185 27.18 -40.42 -60.60
N PRO A 186 27.39 -41.75 -60.58
CA PRO A 186 28.66 -42.36 -60.96
C PRO A 186 28.92 -42.23 -62.46
N PRO A 187 30.20 -42.18 -62.89
CA PRO A 187 30.56 -42.04 -64.29
C PRO A 187 30.22 -43.34 -65.10
N PRO A 188 30.00 -43.22 -66.43
CA PRO A 188 29.64 -44.35 -67.25
C PRO A 188 30.85 -45.29 -67.43
N HIS A 189 30.61 -46.59 -67.21
CA HIS A 189 31.60 -47.61 -67.50
C HIS A 189 31.77 -47.71 -69.01
N ASN A 190 33.01 -47.45 -69.50
CA ASN A 190 33.40 -47.83 -70.83
C ASN A 190 33.60 -49.35 -70.88
N MET A 191 32.83 -50.03 -71.73
CA MET A 191 33.15 -51.39 -72.19
C MET A 191 34.22 -51.34 -73.26
N CYS A 192 35.26 -52.04 -73.03
CA CYS A 192 36.05 -52.78 -74.05
C CYS A 192 36.45 -54.12 -73.47
#